data_a475dcd6f31396078305d2761fce33c1
#
_entry.id   a475dcd6f31396078305d2761fce33c1
#
_cell.length_a   1.000
_cell.length_b   1.000
_cell.length_c   1.000
_cell.angle_alpha   90.00
_cell.angle_beta   90.00
_cell.angle_gamma   90.00
#
_symmetry.space_group_name_H-M   'P 1'
#
loop_
_entity.id
_entity.type
_entity.pdbx_description
1 polymer ?
#
loop_
_entity_poly.entity_id
_entity_poly.type
_entity_poly.pdbx_seq_one_letter_code
_entity_poly.pdbx_strand_id
1 'polypeptide(L)'
;MTPIQKQFFALVQSGLWGTPVDTTLFNIQTDWAQLYQSAKVQALLGITFDGMQTLPQELRPKRELYLKWCNALLQIEENNHILNQEIAKVYTLYRANQIEPVLLKGQGVAQNYRNPLHRQCGDIDLYIGPKNYEKANKLLRTESTGEHEENHKHTCIHWHGVDIENHRVLSRLSSPSSDKSFQQEIARWHGTTACRNLEIEGYQVTLPPLSFDVAYVLTHSALHFLNEGIGLRQVCDWANILHTQKDNIDLKEIADLLQKWGLSKAAKIFGVVAVNYLGLPMEDLPIPYTQKDIETGEWLLNDIWQGGNFGQHNQNRKQRPKGYWSGKWYTFTRATQRCREFGALAPAEARWYPLMLAVHSAQVPVSYTHLRAH
;
A
#
# COMPACT_ATOMS: atom_id res chain seq x y z
N MET A 1 -0.17 -23.03 8.67
CA MET A 1 1.14 -22.36 8.47
C MET A 1 2.30 -23.35 8.49
N THR A 2 3.24 -23.19 7.55
CA THR A 2 4.52 -23.92 7.53
C THR A 2 5.46 -23.40 8.63
N PRO A 3 6.53 -24.13 9.03
CA PRO A 3 7.52 -23.63 9.98
C PRO A 3 8.13 -22.28 9.57
N ILE A 4 8.48 -22.12 8.28
CA ILE A 4 9.04 -20.88 7.75
C ILE A 4 8.07 -19.70 7.84
N GLN A 5 6.77 -19.91 7.63
CA GLN A 5 5.76 -18.88 7.80
C GLN A 5 5.63 -18.47 9.26
N LYS A 6 5.65 -19.42 10.22
CA LYS A 6 5.62 -19.10 11.65
C LYS A 6 6.81 -18.24 12.06
N GLN A 7 8.01 -18.62 11.62
CA GLN A 7 9.23 -17.84 11.86
C GLN A 7 9.14 -16.44 11.23
N PHE A 8 8.70 -16.35 9.99
CA PHE A 8 8.54 -15.08 9.29
C PHE A 8 7.56 -14.14 10.01
N PHE A 9 6.38 -14.63 10.39
CA PHE A 9 5.40 -13.81 11.10
C PHE A 9 5.88 -13.41 12.49
N ALA A 10 6.61 -14.26 13.20
CA ALA A 10 7.22 -13.91 14.48
C ALA A 10 8.21 -12.73 14.34
N LEU A 11 9.04 -12.74 13.28
CA LEU A 11 9.94 -11.61 12.99
C LEU A 11 9.15 -10.34 12.62
N VAL A 12 8.10 -10.45 11.80
CA VAL A 12 7.26 -9.30 11.41
C VAL A 12 6.57 -8.71 12.64
N GLN A 13 5.94 -9.52 13.49
CA GLN A 13 5.29 -9.06 14.74
C GLN A 13 6.28 -8.33 15.63
N SER A 14 7.46 -8.91 15.84
CA SER A 14 8.51 -8.29 16.65
C SER A 14 8.96 -6.95 16.06
N GLY A 15 9.17 -6.86 14.76
CA GLY A 15 9.55 -5.62 14.08
C GLY A 15 8.48 -4.55 14.14
N LEU A 16 7.20 -4.93 14.02
CA LEU A 16 6.06 -4.00 14.11
C LEU A 16 5.88 -3.48 15.55
N TRP A 17 5.83 -4.39 16.53
CA TRP A 17 5.39 -4.05 17.89
C TRP A 17 6.55 -3.88 18.87
N GLY A 18 7.75 -4.26 18.53
CA GLY A 18 8.93 -4.17 19.39
C GLY A 18 8.98 -5.19 20.49
N THR A 19 8.15 -6.20 20.44
CA THR A 19 8.17 -7.32 21.39
C THR A 19 9.27 -8.30 21.02
N PRO A 20 9.97 -8.94 21.98
CA PRO A 20 10.96 -9.96 21.66
C PRO A 20 10.34 -11.12 20.86
N VAL A 21 11.10 -11.65 19.90
CA VAL A 21 10.70 -12.84 19.14
C VAL A 21 10.70 -14.08 20.05
N ASP A 22 9.73 -14.98 19.86
CA ASP A 22 9.74 -16.30 20.48
C ASP A 22 10.93 -17.10 19.95
N THR A 23 11.98 -17.23 20.77
CA THR A 23 13.24 -17.91 20.43
C THR A 23 13.06 -19.39 20.19
N THR A 24 11.98 -20.03 20.70
CA THR A 24 11.72 -21.46 20.50
C THR A 24 11.42 -21.83 19.05
N LEU A 25 11.05 -20.84 18.22
CA LEU A 25 10.81 -21.01 16.80
C LEU A 25 12.11 -21.10 15.97
N PHE A 26 13.27 -20.75 16.55
CA PHE A 26 14.53 -20.59 15.83
C PHE A 26 15.58 -21.54 16.39
N ASN A 27 16.41 -22.08 15.51
CA ASN A 27 17.54 -22.94 15.86
C ASN A 27 18.63 -22.87 14.78
N ILE A 28 19.69 -23.66 14.93
CA ILE A 28 20.82 -23.70 13.99
C ILE A 28 20.44 -24.16 12.57
N GLN A 29 19.28 -24.80 12.40
CA GLN A 29 18.77 -25.29 11.10
C GLN A 29 17.77 -24.30 10.47
N THR A 30 17.54 -23.13 11.10
CA THR A 30 16.64 -22.11 10.54
C THR A 30 17.07 -21.72 9.13
N ASP A 31 16.16 -21.82 8.15
CA ASP A 31 16.42 -21.43 6.77
C ASP A 31 16.33 -19.89 6.62
N TRP A 32 17.38 -19.23 7.07
CA TRP A 32 17.52 -17.79 6.97
C TRP A 32 17.53 -17.24 5.54
N ALA A 33 17.98 -18.06 4.56
CA ALA A 33 17.97 -17.66 3.16
C ALA A 33 16.53 -17.55 2.64
N GLN A 34 15.68 -18.51 3.00
CA GLN A 34 14.25 -18.48 2.66
C GLN A 34 13.52 -17.34 3.39
N LEU A 35 13.85 -17.08 4.68
CA LEU A 35 13.29 -15.94 5.43
C LEU A 35 13.65 -14.60 4.78
N TYR A 36 14.92 -14.39 4.42
CA TYR A 36 15.37 -13.21 3.69
C TYR A 36 14.61 -13.03 2.36
N GLN A 37 14.49 -14.11 1.58
CA GLN A 37 13.77 -14.06 0.32
C GLN A 37 12.27 -13.76 0.51
N SER A 38 11.63 -14.34 1.52
CA SER A 38 10.23 -14.04 1.87
C SER A 38 10.07 -12.57 2.26
N ALA A 39 10.97 -12.04 3.09
CA ALA A 39 10.98 -10.63 3.48
C ALA A 39 11.13 -9.69 2.26
N LYS A 40 12.01 -10.03 1.33
CA LYS A 40 12.22 -9.28 0.08
C LYS A 40 10.96 -9.29 -0.79
N VAL A 41 10.36 -10.46 -1.01
CA VAL A 41 9.17 -10.65 -1.84
C VAL A 41 7.96 -9.91 -1.27
N GLN A 42 7.84 -9.82 0.06
CA GLN A 42 6.74 -9.14 0.75
C GLN A 42 7.02 -7.65 1.02
N ALA A 43 8.17 -7.11 0.58
CA ALA A 43 8.63 -5.74 0.84
C ALA A 43 8.69 -5.40 2.36
N LEU A 44 9.18 -6.35 3.16
CA LEU A 44 9.28 -6.27 4.63
C LEU A 44 10.71 -6.50 5.14
N LEU A 45 11.75 -6.28 4.32
CA LEU A 45 13.14 -6.52 4.71
C LEU A 45 13.54 -5.75 5.96
N GLY A 46 13.18 -4.46 6.07
CA GLY A 46 13.53 -3.65 7.25
C GLY A 46 12.78 -4.12 8.50
N ILE A 47 11.48 -4.37 8.38
CA ILE A 47 10.63 -4.79 9.51
C ILE A 47 11.06 -6.16 10.04
N THR A 48 11.34 -7.12 9.16
CA THR A 48 11.82 -8.44 9.57
C THR A 48 13.25 -8.38 10.12
N PHE A 49 14.08 -7.44 9.66
CA PHE A 49 15.39 -7.18 10.24
C PHE A 49 15.28 -6.69 11.68
N ASP A 50 14.37 -5.74 11.96
CA ASP A 50 14.13 -5.25 13.32
C ASP A 50 13.73 -6.39 14.26
N GLY A 51 12.82 -7.26 13.82
CA GLY A 51 12.46 -8.46 14.57
C GLY A 51 13.65 -9.40 14.79
N MET A 52 14.45 -9.65 13.77
CA MET A 52 15.67 -10.49 13.87
C MET A 52 16.67 -9.93 14.90
N GLN A 53 16.76 -8.62 15.04
CA GLN A 53 17.67 -8.00 16.03
C GLN A 53 17.29 -8.28 17.49
N THR A 54 16.06 -8.72 17.76
CA THR A 54 15.63 -9.12 19.10
C THR A 54 16.09 -10.55 19.46
N LEU A 55 16.52 -11.35 18.48
CA LEU A 55 17.04 -12.71 18.71
C LEU A 55 18.45 -12.65 19.34
N PRO A 56 18.82 -13.63 20.20
CA PRO A 56 20.19 -13.88 20.58
C PRO A 56 21.10 -14.09 19.36
N GLN A 57 22.36 -13.68 19.48
CA GLN A 57 23.30 -13.68 18.35
C GLN A 57 23.49 -15.08 17.74
N GLU A 58 23.49 -16.11 18.55
CA GLU A 58 23.65 -17.51 18.17
C GLU A 58 22.52 -18.06 17.32
N LEU A 59 21.33 -17.46 17.38
CA LEU A 59 20.15 -17.81 16.58
C LEU A 59 20.01 -17.00 15.29
N ARG A 60 20.82 -15.95 15.11
CA ARG A 60 20.76 -15.08 13.92
C ARG A 60 21.42 -15.76 12.69
N PRO A 61 21.21 -15.24 11.47
CA PRO A 61 21.85 -15.78 10.28
C PRO A 61 23.37 -15.69 10.34
N LYS A 62 24.06 -16.56 9.60
CA LYS A 62 25.50 -16.52 9.43
C LYS A 62 25.95 -15.14 8.92
N ARG A 63 27.17 -14.75 9.28
CA ARG A 63 27.75 -13.41 9.02
C ARG A 63 27.56 -12.93 7.57
N GLU A 64 27.72 -13.77 6.58
CA GLU A 64 27.59 -13.39 5.17
C GLU A 64 26.17 -12.91 4.85
N LEU A 65 25.15 -13.70 5.21
CA LEU A 65 23.74 -13.35 4.98
C LEU A 65 23.30 -12.18 5.87
N TYR A 66 23.80 -12.11 7.11
CA TYR A 66 23.57 -10.98 7.99
C TYR A 66 24.06 -9.67 7.36
N LEU A 67 25.31 -9.63 6.86
CA LEU A 67 25.89 -8.45 6.19
C LEU A 67 25.13 -8.09 4.90
N LYS A 68 24.69 -9.10 4.14
CA LYS A 68 23.83 -8.88 2.96
C LYS A 68 22.51 -8.20 3.36
N TRP A 69 21.91 -8.61 4.48
CA TRP A 69 20.66 -8.01 4.98
C TRP A 69 20.90 -6.58 5.49
N CYS A 70 21.99 -6.34 6.23
CA CYS A 70 22.39 -4.99 6.63
C CYS A 70 22.55 -4.07 5.41
N ASN A 71 23.24 -4.53 4.36
CA ASN A 71 23.44 -3.72 3.16
C ASN A 71 22.10 -3.40 2.46
N ALA A 72 21.18 -4.36 2.39
CA ALA A 72 19.84 -4.12 1.84
C ALA A 72 19.06 -3.12 2.69
N LEU A 73 19.20 -3.15 4.01
CA LEU A 73 18.57 -2.20 4.92
C LEU A 73 19.11 -0.78 4.71
N LEU A 74 20.45 -0.62 4.66
CA LEU A 74 21.07 0.69 4.40
C LEU A 74 20.61 1.30 3.06
N GLN A 75 20.40 0.48 2.04
CA GLN A 75 19.82 0.95 0.78
C GLN A 75 18.37 1.41 0.92
N ILE A 76 17.57 0.74 1.77
CA ILE A 76 16.18 1.15 2.05
C ILE A 76 16.17 2.48 2.81
N GLU A 77 17.01 2.63 3.82
CA GLU A 77 17.16 3.87 4.60
C GLU A 77 17.57 5.04 3.70
N GLU A 78 18.61 4.86 2.89
CA GLU A 78 19.10 5.89 1.95
C GLU A 78 17.99 6.31 0.96
N ASN A 79 17.28 5.32 0.39
CA ASN A 79 16.17 5.61 -0.51
C ASN A 79 15.05 6.41 0.19
N ASN A 80 14.74 6.07 1.44
CA ASN A 80 13.73 6.80 2.22
C ASN A 80 14.18 8.23 2.56
N HIS A 81 15.47 8.45 2.87
CA HIS A 81 16.03 9.80 3.03
C HIS A 81 15.91 10.63 1.74
N ILE A 82 16.23 10.04 0.59
CA ILE A 82 16.06 10.69 -0.70
C ILE A 82 14.58 11.08 -0.92
N LEU A 83 13.65 10.15 -0.69
CA LEU A 83 12.22 10.42 -0.82
C LEU A 83 11.77 11.57 0.11
N ASN A 84 12.24 11.59 1.35
CA ASN A 84 11.89 12.65 2.32
C ASN A 84 12.41 14.02 1.87
N GLN A 85 13.64 14.08 1.37
CA GLN A 85 14.22 15.32 0.83
C GLN A 85 13.47 15.82 -0.41
N GLU A 86 13.08 14.92 -1.32
CA GLU A 86 12.33 15.31 -2.51
C GLU A 86 10.90 15.74 -2.17
N ILE A 87 10.25 15.13 -1.17
CA ILE A 87 8.97 15.62 -0.61
C ILE A 87 9.13 17.08 -0.17
N ALA A 88 10.15 17.42 0.61
CA ALA A 88 10.38 18.78 1.08
C ALA A 88 10.58 19.77 -0.09
N LYS A 89 11.34 19.40 -1.13
CA LYS A 89 11.54 20.22 -2.32
C LYS A 89 10.24 20.46 -3.09
N VAL A 90 9.47 19.41 -3.33
CA VAL A 90 8.19 19.49 -4.05
C VAL A 90 7.17 20.33 -3.28
N TYR A 91 7.07 20.15 -1.96
CA TYR A 91 6.20 20.98 -1.13
C TYR A 91 6.62 22.46 -1.18
N THR A 92 7.92 22.74 -1.11
CA THR A 92 8.45 24.10 -1.24
C THR A 92 8.08 24.72 -2.59
N LEU A 93 8.27 23.98 -3.69
CA LEU A 93 7.92 24.42 -5.04
C LEU A 93 6.41 24.70 -5.17
N TYR A 94 5.59 23.78 -4.67
CA TYR A 94 4.13 23.91 -4.77
C TYR A 94 3.58 25.03 -3.91
N ARG A 95 4.03 25.17 -2.66
CA ARG A 95 3.61 26.25 -1.75
C ARG A 95 4.00 27.64 -2.27
N ALA A 96 5.20 27.78 -2.86
CA ALA A 96 5.62 29.01 -3.54
C ALA A 96 4.68 29.38 -4.71
N ASN A 97 3.97 28.42 -5.26
CA ASN A 97 2.99 28.57 -6.33
C ASN A 97 1.53 28.48 -5.84
N GLN A 98 1.26 28.64 -4.54
CA GLN A 98 -0.08 28.62 -3.94
C GLN A 98 -0.81 27.28 -4.17
N ILE A 99 -0.08 26.17 -4.20
CA ILE A 99 -0.59 24.82 -4.24
C ILE A 99 -0.25 24.16 -2.91
N GLU A 100 -1.24 23.67 -2.17
CA GLU A 100 -1.04 22.84 -0.98
C GLU A 100 -1.28 21.40 -1.34
N PRO A 101 -0.23 20.58 -1.52
CA PRO A 101 -0.39 19.17 -1.79
C PRO A 101 -0.75 18.42 -0.51
N VAL A 102 -1.44 17.30 -0.65
CA VAL A 102 -1.72 16.38 0.46
C VAL A 102 -0.95 15.08 0.21
N LEU A 103 0.00 14.75 1.08
CA LEU A 103 0.78 13.53 0.99
C LEU A 103 -0.10 12.32 1.34
N LEU A 104 -0.07 11.33 0.47
CA LEU A 104 -0.85 10.11 0.62
C LEU A 104 0.06 8.93 0.91
N LYS A 105 -0.40 7.98 1.73
CA LYS A 105 0.31 6.70 1.91
C LYS A 105 1.84 6.86 2.21
N GLY A 106 2.66 6.06 1.54
CA GLY A 106 4.12 6.19 1.46
C GLY A 106 4.78 6.64 2.76
N GLN A 107 5.48 7.76 2.69
CA GLN A 107 6.22 8.34 3.81
C GLN A 107 5.31 8.83 4.94
N GLY A 108 4.07 9.25 4.64
CA GLY A 108 3.10 9.62 5.67
C GLY A 108 2.71 8.43 6.57
N VAL A 109 2.49 7.26 5.98
CA VAL A 109 2.21 6.02 6.74
C VAL A 109 3.47 5.50 7.42
N ALA A 110 4.64 5.65 6.81
CA ALA A 110 5.93 5.22 7.38
C ALA A 110 6.18 5.80 8.79
N GLN A 111 5.69 7.04 9.06
CA GLN A 111 5.87 7.68 10.36
C GLN A 111 5.14 6.95 11.52
N ASN A 112 4.28 5.99 11.23
CA ASN A 112 3.67 5.15 12.27
C ASN A 112 4.56 3.95 12.65
N TYR A 113 5.61 3.63 11.88
CA TYR A 113 6.54 2.56 12.19
C TYR A 113 7.55 2.99 13.25
N ARG A 114 8.05 2.04 14.04
CA ARG A 114 9.08 2.29 15.07
C ARG A 114 10.34 2.92 14.49
N ASN A 115 10.75 2.48 13.31
CA ASN A 115 11.73 3.16 12.49
C ASN A 115 11.08 3.45 11.12
N PRO A 116 10.70 4.70 10.85
CA PRO A 116 10.08 5.09 9.57
C PRO A 116 10.93 4.74 8.35
N LEU A 117 12.26 4.77 8.48
CA LEU A 117 13.19 4.50 7.39
C LEU A 117 13.26 3.02 7.00
N HIS A 118 12.76 2.10 7.86
CA HIS A 118 12.76 0.67 7.57
C HIS A 118 11.54 0.21 6.76
N ARG A 119 10.52 1.07 6.61
CA ARG A 119 9.39 0.77 5.72
C ARG A 119 9.80 1.06 4.27
N GLN A 120 9.77 0.03 3.41
CA GLN A 120 10.07 0.20 1.99
C GLN A 120 9.04 1.09 1.29
N CYS A 121 9.48 2.22 0.75
CA CYS A 121 8.71 3.11 -0.11
C CYS A 121 9.31 3.12 -1.52
N GLY A 122 8.52 3.44 -2.54
CA GLY A 122 8.96 3.48 -3.94
C GLY A 122 8.68 4.79 -4.64
N ASP A 123 7.62 5.48 -4.26
CA ASP A 123 7.05 6.64 -4.93
C ASP A 123 6.53 7.67 -3.93
N ILE A 124 6.25 8.87 -4.44
CA ILE A 124 5.66 9.98 -3.68
C ILE A 124 4.28 10.26 -4.27
N ASP A 125 3.23 9.90 -3.54
CA ASP A 125 1.85 10.14 -3.93
C ASP A 125 1.35 11.48 -3.36
N LEU A 126 0.96 12.41 -4.22
CA LEU A 126 0.46 13.73 -3.84
C LEU A 126 -0.96 13.96 -4.38
N TYR A 127 -1.93 14.18 -3.52
CA TYR A 127 -3.23 14.64 -3.96
C TYR A 127 -3.23 16.15 -4.14
N ILE A 128 -3.42 16.56 -5.38
CA ILE A 128 -3.40 17.96 -5.80
C ILE A 128 -4.84 18.48 -6.00
N GLY A 129 -5.76 17.57 -6.31
CA GLY A 129 -7.12 17.90 -6.68
C GLY A 129 -7.23 18.50 -8.08
N PRO A 130 -8.43 18.50 -8.67
CA PRO A 130 -8.63 18.87 -10.09
C PRO A 130 -8.27 20.32 -10.42
N LYS A 131 -8.40 21.25 -9.45
CA LYS A 131 -8.17 22.67 -9.69
C LYS A 131 -6.71 23.03 -9.99
N ASN A 132 -5.78 22.42 -9.27
CA ASN A 132 -4.36 22.74 -9.35
C ASN A 132 -3.54 21.71 -10.13
N TYR A 133 -4.16 20.64 -10.60
CA TYR A 133 -3.51 19.49 -11.21
C TYR A 133 -2.59 19.85 -12.39
N GLU A 134 -3.13 20.56 -13.39
CA GLU A 134 -2.36 20.94 -14.58
C GLU A 134 -1.20 21.89 -14.23
N LYS A 135 -1.44 22.83 -13.29
CA LYS A 135 -0.40 23.76 -12.81
C LYS A 135 0.73 23.00 -12.10
N ALA A 136 0.40 22.06 -11.23
CA ALA A 136 1.37 21.23 -10.52
C ALA A 136 2.21 20.38 -11.48
N ASN A 137 1.56 19.70 -12.43
CA ASN A 137 2.26 18.91 -13.45
C ASN A 137 3.20 19.77 -14.30
N LYS A 138 2.77 20.98 -14.69
CA LYS A 138 3.62 21.89 -15.45
C LYS A 138 4.87 22.30 -14.67
N LEU A 139 4.73 22.58 -13.37
CA LEU A 139 5.86 22.95 -12.50
C LEU A 139 6.90 21.82 -12.43
N LEU A 140 6.48 20.58 -12.18
CA LEU A 140 7.42 19.45 -12.13
C LEU A 140 8.06 19.18 -13.49
N ARG A 141 7.30 19.26 -14.58
CA ARG A 141 7.82 19.01 -15.93
C ARG A 141 8.91 20.00 -16.36
N THR A 142 8.90 21.23 -15.86
CA THR A 142 9.94 22.23 -16.19
C THR A 142 11.31 21.90 -15.61
N GLU A 143 11.37 21.12 -14.53
CA GLU A 143 12.60 20.75 -13.85
C GLU A 143 12.92 19.25 -14.01
N SER A 144 12.02 18.48 -14.63
CA SER A 144 12.15 17.04 -14.89
C SER A 144 12.82 16.79 -16.23
N THR A 145 13.70 15.79 -16.27
CA THR A 145 14.37 15.34 -17.53
C THR A 145 13.82 14.00 -18.05
N GLY A 146 12.84 13.42 -17.34
CA GLY A 146 12.33 12.07 -17.61
C GLY A 146 11.06 12.03 -18.44
N GLU A 147 10.69 10.82 -18.89
CA GLU A 147 9.40 10.53 -19.49
C GLU A 147 8.28 10.67 -18.44
N HIS A 148 7.08 11.01 -18.91
CA HIS A 148 5.91 11.17 -18.05
C HIS A 148 4.86 10.17 -18.45
N GLU A 149 4.30 9.47 -17.46
CA GLU A 149 3.14 8.61 -17.67
C GLU A 149 1.90 9.32 -17.13
N GLU A 150 0.90 9.45 -17.97
CA GLU A 150 -0.38 10.05 -17.60
C GLU A 150 -1.52 9.05 -17.74
N ASN A 151 -2.38 8.98 -16.74
CA ASN A 151 -3.63 8.26 -16.80
C ASN A 151 -4.79 9.13 -16.30
N HIS A 152 -6.00 8.59 -16.29
CA HIS A 152 -7.20 9.35 -15.90
C HIS A 152 -7.23 9.77 -14.41
N LYS A 153 -6.36 9.23 -13.57
CA LYS A 153 -6.30 9.49 -12.11
C LYS A 153 -5.13 10.39 -11.74
N HIS A 154 -3.95 10.11 -12.26
CA HIS A 154 -2.71 10.78 -11.90
C HIS A 154 -1.75 10.89 -13.09
N THR A 155 -0.78 11.77 -12.94
CA THR A 155 0.44 11.82 -13.76
C THR A 155 1.62 11.40 -12.88
N CYS A 156 2.38 10.42 -13.35
CA CYS A 156 3.67 10.06 -12.78
C CYS A 156 4.77 10.84 -13.49
N ILE A 157 5.60 11.54 -12.75
CA ILE A 157 6.70 12.37 -13.25
C ILE A 157 7.98 11.90 -12.58
N HIS A 158 8.97 11.50 -13.38
CA HIS A 158 10.29 11.18 -12.87
C HIS A 158 11.05 12.47 -12.52
N TRP A 159 11.28 12.69 -11.23
CA TRP A 159 11.82 13.91 -10.64
C TRP A 159 13.06 13.58 -9.80
N HIS A 160 14.23 14.08 -10.17
CA HIS A 160 15.49 13.90 -9.41
C HIS A 160 15.78 12.47 -8.95
N GLY A 161 15.40 11.48 -9.76
CA GLY A 161 15.63 10.07 -9.44
C GLY A 161 14.51 9.39 -8.65
N VAL A 162 13.40 10.08 -8.34
CA VAL A 162 12.21 9.52 -7.70
C VAL A 162 10.99 9.70 -8.58
N ASP A 163 9.99 8.85 -8.40
CA ASP A 163 8.70 8.95 -9.08
C ASP A 163 7.70 9.73 -8.21
N ILE A 164 7.16 10.81 -8.76
CA ILE A 164 6.12 11.63 -8.12
C ILE A 164 4.81 11.44 -8.86
N GLU A 165 3.81 10.95 -8.15
CA GLU A 165 2.46 10.78 -8.65
C GLU A 165 1.57 11.94 -8.19
N ASN A 166 1.30 12.89 -9.09
CA ASN A 166 0.29 13.92 -8.85
C ASN A 166 -1.10 13.38 -9.13
N HIS A 167 -1.93 13.27 -8.11
CA HIS A 167 -3.29 12.79 -8.22
C HIS A 167 -4.29 13.91 -8.43
N ARG A 168 -5.03 13.87 -9.55
CA ARG A 168 -6.23 14.67 -9.77
C ARG A 168 -7.42 14.10 -9.01
N VAL A 169 -7.46 12.77 -8.90
CA VAL A 169 -8.47 11.98 -8.19
C VAL A 169 -7.75 10.96 -7.33
N LEU A 170 -8.05 10.87 -6.04
CA LEU A 170 -7.38 9.92 -5.13
C LEU A 170 -7.55 8.48 -5.59
N SER A 171 -8.80 8.10 -5.82
CA SER A 171 -9.20 6.80 -6.34
C SER A 171 -10.61 6.87 -6.92
N ARG A 172 -11.03 5.82 -7.61
CA ARG A 172 -12.40 5.61 -8.06
C ARG A 172 -12.86 4.25 -7.58
N LEU A 173 -14.04 4.23 -6.97
CA LEU A 173 -14.74 3.00 -6.65
C LEU A 173 -15.63 2.61 -7.83
N SER A 174 -15.76 1.31 -8.07
CA SER A 174 -16.51 0.81 -9.22
C SER A 174 -18.02 0.94 -9.01
N SER A 175 -18.49 0.82 -7.76
CA SER A 175 -19.88 1.05 -7.40
C SER A 175 -20.22 2.54 -7.43
N PRO A 176 -21.19 2.99 -8.25
CA PRO A 176 -21.52 4.42 -8.40
C PRO A 176 -21.92 5.10 -7.08
N SER A 177 -22.68 4.42 -6.22
CA SER A 177 -23.08 4.96 -4.91
C SER A 177 -21.88 5.08 -3.95
N SER A 178 -21.01 4.08 -3.93
CA SER A 178 -19.79 4.07 -3.12
C SER A 178 -18.82 5.14 -3.60
N ASP A 179 -18.60 5.27 -4.92
CA ASP A 179 -17.74 6.31 -5.50
C ASP A 179 -18.28 7.72 -5.18
N LYS A 180 -19.58 7.95 -5.35
CA LYS A 180 -20.19 9.23 -4.99
C LYS A 180 -19.92 9.59 -3.52
N SER A 181 -20.12 8.65 -2.60
CA SER A 181 -19.84 8.86 -1.17
C SER A 181 -18.36 9.14 -0.91
N PHE A 182 -17.46 8.39 -1.58
CA PHE A 182 -16.01 8.56 -1.46
C PHE A 182 -15.57 9.95 -1.95
N GLN A 183 -16.04 10.40 -3.12
CA GLN A 183 -15.72 11.72 -3.66
C GLN A 183 -16.29 12.86 -2.81
N GLN A 184 -17.49 12.69 -2.24
CA GLN A 184 -18.08 13.65 -1.32
C GLN A 184 -17.25 13.81 -0.05
N GLU A 185 -16.70 12.71 0.48
CA GLU A 185 -15.84 12.77 1.66
C GLU A 185 -14.53 13.51 1.36
N ILE A 186 -13.91 13.27 0.21
CA ILE A 186 -12.72 14.01 -0.22
C ILE A 186 -13.03 15.51 -0.35
N ALA A 187 -14.15 15.87 -0.98
CA ALA A 187 -14.56 17.26 -1.14
C ALA A 187 -14.83 17.97 0.19
N ARG A 188 -15.19 17.21 1.25
CA ARG A 188 -15.46 17.75 2.59
C ARG A 188 -14.18 18.22 3.29
N TRP A 189 -13.10 17.50 3.16
CA TRP A 189 -11.87 17.82 3.90
C TRP A 189 -10.79 18.50 3.04
N HIS A 190 -10.77 18.30 1.71
CA HIS A 190 -9.72 18.84 0.85
C HIS A 190 -9.72 20.39 0.86
N GLY A 191 -8.57 20.96 1.16
CA GLY A 191 -8.41 22.43 1.25
C GLY A 191 -9.02 23.05 2.50
N THR A 192 -9.29 22.25 3.54
CA THR A 192 -9.82 22.73 4.83
C THR A 192 -8.84 22.47 5.97
N THR A 193 -9.15 22.98 7.15
CA THR A 193 -8.38 22.74 8.39
C THR A 193 -8.56 21.33 8.96
N ALA A 194 -9.37 20.47 8.33
CA ALA A 194 -9.54 19.08 8.72
C ALA A 194 -8.31 18.21 8.36
N CYS A 195 -7.50 18.64 7.39
CA CYS A 195 -6.20 18.03 7.10
C CYS A 195 -5.26 18.18 8.31
N ARG A 196 -4.45 17.15 8.55
CA ARG A 196 -3.46 17.17 9.64
C ARG A 196 -2.06 17.50 9.10
N ASN A 197 -1.24 18.11 9.92
CA ASN A 197 0.16 18.34 9.63
C ASN A 197 1.03 17.26 10.28
N LEU A 198 2.09 16.89 9.60
CA LEU A 198 3.09 15.93 10.07
C LEU A 198 4.47 16.45 9.72
N GLU A 199 5.43 16.26 10.62
CA GLU A 199 6.82 16.59 10.36
C GLU A 199 7.57 15.36 9.84
N ILE A 200 8.24 15.51 8.71
CA ILE A 200 9.13 14.51 8.12
C ILE A 200 10.50 15.14 7.94
N GLU A 201 11.49 14.68 8.71
CA GLU A 201 12.87 15.20 8.69
C GLU A 201 12.95 16.74 8.77
N GLY A 202 12.17 17.32 9.69
CA GLY A 202 12.14 18.78 9.92
C GLY A 202 11.27 19.57 8.95
N TYR A 203 10.59 18.93 8.01
CA TYR A 203 9.70 19.59 7.06
C TYR A 203 8.23 19.25 7.30
N GLN A 204 7.39 20.29 7.33
CA GLN A 204 5.94 20.13 7.57
C GLN A 204 5.22 19.70 6.28
N VAL A 205 4.54 18.57 6.31
CA VAL A 205 3.70 18.05 5.23
C VAL A 205 2.25 17.98 5.67
N THR A 206 1.34 18.06 4.72
CA THR A 206 -0.10 17.94 4.95
C THR A 206 -0.58 16.53 4.61
N LEU A 207 -1.35 15.92 5.50
CA LEU A 207 -1.94 14.59 5.35
C LEU A 207 -3.47 14.70 5.39
N PRO A 208 -4.21 13.68 4.89
CA PRO A 208 -5.65 13.62 5.06
C PRO A 208 -6.06 13.60 6.56
N PRO A 209 -7.34 13.86 6.90
CA PRO A 209 -7.87 13.59 8.23
C PRO A 209 -7.58 12.13 8.63
N LEU A 210 -7.27 11.88 9.90
CA LEU A 210 -6.72 10.60 10.34
C LEU A 210 -7.68 9.42 10.09
N SER A 211 -8.96 9.55 10.44
CA SER A 211 -9.96 8.50 10.19
C SER A 211 -10.14 8.21 8.69
N PHE A 212 -10.10 9.27 7.86
CA PHE A 212 -10.13 9.10 6.40
C PHE A 212 -8.88 8.36 5.91
N ASP A 213 -7.69 8.74 6.37
CA ASP A 213 -6.41 8.16 5.96
C ASP A 213 -6.36 6.66 6.27
N VAL A 214 -6.77 6.25 7.49
CA VAL A 214 -6.89 4.83 7.88
C VAL A 214 -7.84 4.07 6.97
N ALA A 215 -9.03 4.62 6.70
CA ALA A 215 -10.00 4.00 5.80
C ALA A 215 -9.49 3.96 4.35
N TYR A 216 -8.73 4.99 3.93
CA TYR A 216 -8.15 5.07 2.58
C TYR A 216 -7.01 4.08 2.36
N VAL A 217 -6.13 3.87 3.35
CA VAL A 217 -5.06 2.86 3.27
C VAL A 217 -5.64 1.47 3.04
N LEU A 218 -6.70 1.09 3.75
CA LEU A 218 -7.41 -0.17 3.50
C LEU A 218 -8.08 -0.19 2.12
N THR A 219 -8.79 0.89 1.75
CA THR A 219 -9.48 1.00 0.46
C THR A 219 -8.51 0.81 -0.69
N HIS A 220 -7.38 1.52 -0.66
CA HIS A 220 -6.32 1.41 -1.65
C HIS A 220 -5.78 -0.03 -1.75
N SER A 221 -5.49 -0.65 -0.60
CA SER A 221 -5.00 -2.03 -0.54
C SER A 221 -6.01 -3.04 -1.10
N ALA A 222 -7.30 -2.88 -0.75
CA ALA A 222 -8.37 -3.75 -1.25
C ALA A 222 -8.57 -3.61 -2.77
N LEU A 223 -8.52 -2.39 -3.31
CA LEU A 223 -8.64 -2.15 -4.75
C LEU A 223 -7.42 -2.72 -5.51
N HIS A 224 -6.20 -2.53 -5.01
CA HIS A 224 -5.01 -3.14 -5.60
C HIS A 224 -5.07 -4.66 -5.54
N PHE A 225 -5.53 -5.24 -4.43
CA PHE A 225 -5.70 -6.68 -4.31
C PHE A 225 -6.63 -7.23 -5.39
N LEU A 226 -7.77 -6.58 -5.63
CA LEU A 226 -8.71 -6.98 -6.68
C LEU A 226 -8.12 -6.87 -8.09
N ASN A 227 -7.22 -5.92 -8.34
CA ASN A 227 -6.69 -5.65 -9.67
C ASN A 227 -5.41 -6.44 -9.97
N GLU A 228 -4.45 -6.42 -9.07
CA GLU A 228 -3.06 -6.84 -9.34
C GLU A 228 -2.52 -7.84 -8.32
N GLY A 229 -3.04 -7.81 -7.11
CA GLY A 229 -2.51 -8.41 -5.91
C GLY A 229 -1.75 -7.38 -5.06
N ILE A 230 -1.49 -7.74 -3.80
CA ILE A 230 -0.72 -6.92 -2.86
C ILE A 230 0.33 -7.77 -2.16
N GLY A 231 1.33 -7.11 -1.55
CA GLY A 231 2.22 -7.75 -0.58
C GLY A 231 1.70 -7.61 0.85
N LEU A 232 2.35 -8.29 1.78
CA LEU A 232 1.99 -8.23 3.19
C LEU A 232 2.24 -6.83 3.79
N ARG A 233 3.15 -6.04 3.20
CA ARG A 233 3.44 -4.66 3.62
C ARG A 233 2.16 -3.82 3.70
N GLN A 234 1.25 -3.93 2.73
CA GLN A 234 0.01 -3.16 2.73
C GLN A 234 -0.91 -3.51 3.90
N VAL A 235 -0.92 -4.77 4.33
CA VAL A 235 -1.66 -5.18 5.54
C VAL A 235 -0.95 -4.67 6.80
N CYS A 236 0.40 -4.71 6.83
CA CYS A 236 1.20 -4.14 7.92
C CYS A 236 0.97 -2.62 8.06
N ASP A 237 0.90 -1.88 6.94
CA ASP A 237 0.63 -0.44 6.94
C ASP A 237 -0.69 -0.12 7.65
N TRP A 238 -1.76 -0.84 7.31
CA TRP A 238 -3.06 -0.65 7.90
C TRP A 238 -3.11 -1.07 9.38
N ALA A 239 -2.56 -2.23 9.71
CA ALA A 239 -2.48 -2.70 11.09
C ALA A 239 -1.67 -1.73 11.98
N ASN A 240 -0.57 -1.21 11.45
CA ASN A 240 0.32 -0.34 12.19
C ASN A 240 -0.32 1.03 12.48
N ILE A 241 -0.97 1.66 11.51
CA ILE A 241 -1.65 2.94 11.76
C ILE A 241 -2.84 2.77 12.73
N LEU A 242 -3.58 1.67 12.67
CA LEU A 242 -4.64 1.35 13.63
C LEU A 242 -4.10 1.27 15.05
N HIS A 243 -3.01 0.54 15.26
CA HIS A 243 -2.44 0.31 16.59
C HIS A 243 -1.76 1.55 17.16
N THR A 244 -0.92 2.21 16.36
CA THR A 244 -0.14 3.36 16.83
C THR A 244 -0.97 4.61 17.03
N GLN A 245 -2.07 4.74 16.33
CA GLN A 245 -2.98 5.89 16.40
C GLN A 245 -4.28 5.57 17.16
N LYS A 246 -4.38 4.44 17.86
CA LYS A 246 -5.61 3.97 18.51
C LYS A 246 -6.28 4.99 19.43
N ASP A 247 -5.49 5.83 20.10
CA ASP A 247 -6.00 6.85 21.01
C ASP A 247 -6.44 8.14 20.29
N ASN A 248 -6.13 8.29 19.00
CA ASN A 248 -6.39 9.47 18.17
C ASN A 248 -7.44 9.19 17.07
N ILE A 249 -7.82 7.94 16.83
CA ILE A 249 -8.79 7.55 15.80
C ILE A 249 -10.17 7.30 16.39
N ASP A 250 -11.20 7.60 15.58
CA ASP A 250 -12.57 7.15 15.85
C ASP A 250 -12.86 5.90 15.01
N LEU A 251 -12.81 4.72 15.66
CA LEU A 251 -13.08 3.43 15.00
C LEU A 251 -14.48 3.37 14.41
N LYS A 252 -15.48 4.07 15.02
CA LYS A 252 -16.83 4.12 14.51
C LYS A 252 -16.88 4.94 13.21
N GLU A 253 -16.22 6.09 13.18
CA GLU A 253 -16.13 6.91 11.96
C GLU A 253 -15.48 6.12 10.82
N ILE A 254 -14.38 5.41 11.08
CA ILE A 254 -13.72 4.55 10.10
C ILE A 254 -14.66 3.45 9.61
N ALA A 255 -15.38 2.79 10.51
CA ALA A 255 -16.35 1.77 10.15
C ALA A 255 -17.48 2.31 9.27
N ASP A 256 -17.99 3.50 9.59
CA ASP A 256 -19.04 4.19 8.82
C ASP A 256 -18.56 4.57 7.41
N LEU A 257 -17.31 5.05 7.27
CA LEU A 257 -16.69 5.34 5.98
C LEU A 257 -16.58 4.06 5.13
N LEU A 258 -16.01 3.01 5.69
CA LEU A 258 -15.84 1.73 5.00
C LEU A 258 -17.17 1.09 4.62
N GLN A 259 -18.21 1.25 5.45
CA GLN A 259 -19.57 0.80 5.12
C GLN A 259 -20.16 1.59 3.94
N LYS A 260 -20.07 2.91 3.95
CA LYS A 260 -20.54 3.78 2.85
C LYS A 260 -19.81 3.49 1.54
N TRP A 261 -18.54 3.08 1.61
CA TRP A 261 -17.72 2.71 0.46
C TRP A 261 -17.88 1.25 0.02
N GLY A 262 -18.69 0.45 0.73
CA GLY A 262 -18.97 -0.95 0.40
C GLY A 262 -17.82 -1.89 0.73
N LEU A 263 -16.93 -1.50 1.65
CA LEU A 263 -15.69 -2.20 2.00
C LEU A 263 -15.70 -2.85 3.40
N SER A 264 -16.85 -2.89 4.08
CA SER A 264 -16.95 -3.51 5.42
C SER A 264 -16.49 -4.97 5.43
N LYS A 265 -16.74 -5.73 4.35
CA LYS A 265 -16.30 -7.11 4.24
C LYS A 265 -14.79 -7.20 4.05
N ALA A 266 -14.20 -6.31 3.25
CA ALA A 266 -12.75 -6.18 3.10
C ALA A 266 -12.08 -5.90 4.45
N ALA A 267 -12.62 -4.96 5.23
CA ALA A 267 -12.11 -4.65 6.57
C ALA A 267 -12.07 -5.87 7.49
N LYS A 268 -13.13 -6.68 7.51
CA LYS A 268 -13.17 -7.93 8.29
C LYS A 268 -12.11 -8.92 7.84
N ILE A 269 -11.97 -9.12 6.53
CA ILE A 269 -11.05 -10.11 5.95
C ILE A 269 -9.59 -9.69 6.13
N PHE A 270 -9.27 -8.41 5.94
CA PHE A 270 -7.95 -7.85 6.28
C PHE A 270 -7.70 -7.91 7.79
N GLY A 271 -8.74 -7.68 8.61
CA GLY A 271 -8.70 -7.82 10.05
C GLY A 271 -8.30 -9.22 10.50
N VAL A 272 -8.78 -10.29 9.84
CA VAL A 272 -8.34 -11.67 10.12
C VAL A 272 -6.82 -11.79 9.96
N VAL A 273 -6.27 -11.25 8.86
CA VAL A 273 -4.81 -11.32 8.63
C VAL A 273 -4.07 -10.47 9.66
N ALA A 274 -4.52 -9.26 9.93
CA ALA A 274 -3.90 -8.35 10.88
C ALA A 274 -3.86 -8.93 12.32
N VAL A 275 -4.96 -9.50 12.78
CA VAL A 275 -5.04 -10.06 14.14
C VAL A 275 -4.31 -11.40 14.25
N ASN A 276 -4.66 -12.37 13.39
CA ASN A 276 -4.18 -13.74 13.55
C ASN A 276 -2.72 -13.93 13.15
N TYR A 277 -2.18 -13.07 12.28
CA TYR A 277 -0.83 -13.24 11.72
C TYR A 277 0.11 -12.09 12.02
N LEU A 278 -0.41 -10.85 12.16
CA LEU A 278 0.44 -9.71 12.52
C LEU A 278 0.34 -9.34 14.00
N GLY A 279 -0.57 -9.97 14.78
CA GLY A 279 -0.69 -9.75 16.21
C GLY A 279 -1.34 -8.41 16.59
N LEU A 280 -2.14 -7.82 15.69
CA LEU A 280 -2.96 -6.65 16.03
C LEU A 280 -4.01 -7.03 17.08
N PRO A 281 -4.21 -6.27 18.16
CA PRO A 281 -5.33 -6.48 19.08
C PRO A 281 -6.68 -6.38 18.36
N MET A 282 -7.63 -7.26 18.69
CA MET A 282 -8.95 -7.30 18.04
C MET A 282 -9.74 -5.99 18.30
N GLU A 283 -9.54 -5.38 19.43
CA GLU A 283 -10.15 -4.11 19.84
C GLU A 283 -9.70 -2.91 19.00
N ASP A 284 -8.56 -3.00 18.32
CA ASP A 284 -8.06 -1.94 17.42
C ASP A 284 -8.75 -1.99 16.05
N LEU A 285 -9.55 -3.04 15.76
CA LEU A 285 -10.25 -3.14 14.48
C LEU A 285 -11.51 -2.25 14.42
N PRO A 286 -11.71 -1.45 13.36
CA PRO A 286 -12.94 -0.67 13.18
C PRO A 286 -14.18 -1.56 12.97
N ILE A 287 -14.00 -2.74 12.38
CA ILE A 287 -15.07 -3.72 12.14
C ILE A 287 -14.55 -5.11 12.53
N PRO A 288 -14.95 -5.65 13.69
CA PRO A 288 -14.56 -6.99 14.10
C PRO A 288 -15.03 -8.05 13.12
N TYR A 289 -14.19 -9.03 12.88
CA TYR A 289 -14.52 -10.20 12.07
C TYR A 289 -15.17 -11.31 12.93
N THR A 290 -15.78 -12.28 12.28
CA THR A 290 -16.41 -13.45 12.89
C THR A 290 -15.74 -14.75 12.43
N GLN A 291 -16.07 -15.87 13.05
CA GLN A 291 -15.58 -17.20 12.64
C GLN A 291 -15.78 -17.47 11.15
N LYS A 292 -16.88 -16.96 10.55
CA LYS A 292 -17.20 -17.14 9.12
C LYS A 292 -16.24 -16.39 8.19
N ASP A 293 -15.50 -15.41 8.70
CA ASP A 293 -14.59 -14.58 7.92
C ASP A 293 -13.17 -15.18 7.88
N ILE A 294 -12.84 -16.11 8.80
CA ILE A 294 -11.49 -16.67 8.98
C ILE A 294 -11.02 -17.39 7.72
N GLU A 295 -11.81 -18.30 7.17
CA GLU A 295 -11.44 -19.04 5.97
C GLU A 295 -11.11 -18.12 4.79
N THR A 296 -11.91 -17.05 4.62
CA THR A 296 -11.64 -16.05 3.57
C THR A 296 -10.37 -15.23 3.87
N GLY A 297 -10.08 -14.95 5.15
CA GLY A 297 -8.85 -14.27 5.57
C GLY A 297 -7.61 -15.13 5.35
N GLU A 298 -7.68 -16.42 5.65
CA GLU A 298 -6.60 -17.37 5.37
C GLU A 298 -6.33 -17.50 3.87
N TRP A 299 -7.38 -17.51 3.09
CA TRP A 299 -7.27 -17.54 1.64
C TRP A 299 -6.65 -16.21 1.09
N LEU A 300 -7.04 -15.04 1.61
CA LEU A 300 -6.39 -13.76 1.31
C LEU A 300 -4.89 -13.82 1.61
N LEU A 301 -4.52 -14.30 2.80
CA LEU A 301 -3.12 -14.45 3.19
C LEU A 301 -2.36 -15.37 2.24
N ASN A 302 -2.97 -16.46 1.83
CA ASN A 302 -2.33 -17.42 0.93
C ASN A 302 -2.08 -16.81 -0.47
N ASP A 303 -3.02 -16.02 -1.01
CA ASP A 303 -2.80 -15.28 -2.27
C ASP A 303 -1.68 -14.23 -2.12
N ILE A 304 -1.65 -13.48 -1.02
CA ILE A 304 -0.58 -12.52 -0.70
C ILE A 304 0.77 -13.24 -0.60
N TRP A 305 0.82 -14.34 0.11
CA TRP A 305 2.06 -15.10 0.31
C TRP A 305 2.64 -15.63 -1.00
N GLN A 306 1.80 -16.18 -1.86
CA GLN A 306 2.21 -16.73 -3.16
C GLN A 306 2.50 -15.64 -4.20
N GLY A 307 1.73 -14.55 -4.19
CA GLY A 307 1.82 -13.46 -5.15
C GLY A 307 2.97 -12.50 -4.90
N GLY A 308 3.35 -12.31 -3.65
CA GLY A 308 4.30 -11.27 -3.24
C GLY A 308 3.82 -9.87 -3.56
N ASN A 309 4.70 -8.88 -3.42
CA ASN A 309 4.38 -7.48 -3.63
C ASN A 309 3.85 -7.26 -5.07
N PHE A 310 2.65 -6.67 -5.19
CA PHE A 310 1.90 -6.46 -6.45
C PHE A 310 1.70 -7.74 -7.30
N GLY A 311 1.67 -8.92 -6.69
CA GLY A 311 1.45 -10.20 -7.39
C GLY A 311 2.53 -10.52 -8.43
N GLN A 312 3.72 -9.89 -8.35
CA GLN A 312 4.81 -10.05 -9.34
C GLN A 312 5.46 -11.42 -9.31
N HIS A 313 5.37 -12.13 -8.19
CA HIS A 313 6.01 -13.43 -7.98
C HIS A 313 5.08 -14.61 -8.23
N ASN A 314 3.84 -14.38 -8.68
CA ASN A 314 2.89 -15.44 -8.99
C ASN A 314 3.34 -16.20 -10.24
N GLN A 315 3.88 -17.41 -10.07
CA GLN A 315 4.39 -18.29 -11.13
C GLN A 315 3.32 -18.68 -12.17
N ASN A 316 2.04 -18.60 -11.81
CA ASN A 316 0.92 -18.88 -12.71
C ASN A 316 0.50 -17.66 -13.55
N ARG A 317 1.20 -16.53 -13.44
CA ARG A 317 0.88 -15.31 -14.17
C ARG A 317 1.25 -15.45 -15.65
N LYS A 318 0.27 -15.69 -16.51
CA LYS A 318 0.48 -15.64 -17.97
C LYS A 318 0.94 -14.24 -18.37
N GLN A 319 1.93 -14.16 -19.26
CA GLN A 319 2.37 -12.88 -19.83
C GLN A 319 1.24 -12.24 -20.65
N ARG A 320 1.08 -10.92 -20.52
CA ARG A 320 0.10 -10.17 -21.29
C ARG A 320 0.51 -10.21 -22.79
N PRO A 321 -0.42 -10.56 -23.71
CA PRO A 321 -0.14 -10.53 -25.15
C PRO A 321 0.24 -9.11 -25.60
N LYS A 322 1.19 -8.99 -26.52
CA LYS A 322 1.68 -7.70 -27.08
C LYS A 322 0.66 -7.00 -28.00
N GLY A 323 -0.32 -7.73 -28.55
CA GLY A 323 -1.32 -7.15 -29.42
C GLY A 323 -2.35 -6.31 -28.65
N TYR A 324 -2.76 -5.17 -29.23
CA TYR A 324 -3.71 -4.24 -28.61
C TYR A 324 -5.01 -4.92 -28.17
N TRP A 325 -5.73 -5.57 -29.06
CA TRP A 325 -7.00 -6.23 -28.75
C TRP A 325 -6.83 -7.47 -27.87
N SER A 326 -5.81 -8.26 -28.14
CA SER A 326 -5.50 -9.43 -27.30
C SER A 326 -5.06 -9.03 -25.89
N GLY A 327 -4.32 -7.91 -25.77
CA GLY A 327 -3.95 -7.34 -24.47
C GLY A 327 -5.15 -6.79 -23.70
N LYS A 328 -6.10 -6.10 -24.38
CA LYS A 328 -7.36 -5.65 -23.74
C LYS A 328 -8.23 -6.83 -23.30
N TRP A 329 -8.39 -7.82 -24.16
CA TRP A 329 -9.15 -9.04 -23.84
C TRP A 329 -8.55 -9.80 -22.66
N TYR A 330 -7.22 -9.95 -22.65
CA TYR A 330 -6.51 -10.56 -21.51
C TYR A 330 -6.76 -9.80 -20.21
N THR A 331 -6.66 -8.47 -20.21
CA THR A 331 -6.92 -7.63 -19.03
C THR A 331 -8.37 -7.79 -18.55
N PHE A 332 -9.33 -7.76 -19.49
CA PHE A 332 -10.75 -7.91 -19.15
C PHE A 332 -11.08 -9.29 -18.57
N THR A 333 -10.61 -10.37 -19.21
CA THR A 333 -10.86 -11.75 -18.75
C THR A 333 -10.22 -12.00 -17.40
N ARG A 334 -8.99 -11.50 -17.20
CA ARG A 334 -8.28 -11.60 -15.92
C ARG A 334 -9.01 -10.83 -14.80
N ALA A 335 -9.40 -9.60 -15.06
CA ALA A 335 -10.15 -8.79 -14.11
C ALA A 335 -11.49 -9.44 -13.72
N THR A 336 -12.21 -9.98 -14.70
CA THR A 336 -13.47 -10.70 -14.47
C THR A 336 -13.24 -11.98 -13.66
N GLN A 337 -12.17 -12.71 -13.94
CA GLN A 337 -11.80 -13.89 -13.16
C GLN A 337 -11.48 -13.51 -11.71
N ARG A 338 -10.63 -12.49 -11.48
CA ARG A 338 -10.34 -12.03 -10.12
C ARG A 338 -11.60 -11.52 -9.40
N CYS A 339 -12.49 -10.81 -10.07
CA CYS A 339 -13.77 -10.41 -9.47
C CYS A 339 -14.64 -11.59 -9.04
N ARG A 340 -14.61 -12.71 -9.76
CA ARG A 340 -15.30 -13.94 -9.35
C ARG A 340 -14.62 -14.62 -8.16
N GLU A 341 -13.31 -14.73 -8.20
CA GLU A 341 -12.50 -15.36 -7.14
C GLU A 341 -12.55 -14.53 -5.84
N PHE A 342 -12.45 -13.21 -5.97
CA PHE A 342 -12.26 -12.28 -4.85
C PHE A 342 -13.49 -11.42 -4.53
N GLY A 343 -14.61 -11.67 -5.20
CA GLY A 343 -15.84 -10.90 -5.01
C GLY A 343 -16.40 -10.95 -3.59
N ALA A 344 -16.09 -11.99 -2.83
CA ALA A 344 -16.45 -12.09 -1.42
C ALA A 344 -15.79 -11.00 -0.55
N LEU A 345 -14.63 -10.48 -0.96
CA LEU A 345 -13.90 -9.43 -0.24
C LEU A 345 -14.57 -8.06 -0.38
N ALA A 346 -15.01 -7.69 -1.58
CA ALA A 346 -15.66 -6.43 -1.87
C ALA A 346 -16.80 -6.62 -2.90
N PRO A 347 -17.97 -7.13 -2.48
CA PRO A 347 -19.03 -7.53 -3.39
C PRO A 347 -19.56 -6.39 -4.27
N ALA A 348 -19.62 -5.17 -3.75
CA ALA A 348 -20.04 -3.99 -4.50
C ALA A 348 -19.02 -3.68 -5.63
N GLU A 349 -17.72 -3.68 -5.31
CA GLU A 349 -16.66 -3.45 -6.30
C GLU A 349 -16.64 -4.56 -7.35
N ALA A 350 -16.63 -5.82 -6.94
CA ALA A 350 -16.54 -6.98 -7.83
C ALA A 350 -17.71 -7.04 -8.82
N ARG A 351 -18.90 -6.60 -8.42
CA ARG A 351 -20.09 -6.56 -9.29
C ARG A 351 -19.97 -5.50 -10.39
N TRP A 352 -19.43 -4.32 -10.06
CA TRP A 352 -19.40 -3.17 -10.98
C TRP A 352 -18.09 -3.08 -11.76
N TYR A 353 -16.99 -3.62 -11.23
CA TYR A 353 -15.67 -3.47 -11.81
C TYR A 353 -15.54 -3.93 -13.27
N PRO A 354 -16.08 -5.10 -13.70
CA PRO A 354 -15.99 -5.52 -15.10
C PRO A 354 -16.70 -4.54 -16.04
N LEU A 355 -17.84 -3.98 -15.62
CA LEU A 355 -18.57 -2.98 -16.40
C LEU A 355 -17.77 -1.68 -16.52
N MET A 356 -17.24 -1.19 -15.39
CA MET A 356 -16.41 0.03 -15.37
C MET A 356 -15.15 -0.12 -16.19
N LEU A 357 -14.52 -1.30 -16.17
CA LEU A 357 -13.34 -1.60 -16.98
C LEU A 357 -13.68 -1.55 -18.48
N ALA A 358 -14.84 -2.09 -18.89
CA ALA A 358 -15.30 -2.02 -20.27
C ALA A 358 -15.54 -0.57 -20.72
N VAL A 359 -16.21 0.23 -19.90
CA VAL A 359 -16.46 1.66 -20.19
C VAL A 359 -15.15 2.45 -20.30
N HIS A 360 -14.24 2.32 -19.35
CA HIS A 360 -12.94 3.01 -19.41
C HIS A 360 -12.10 2.56 -20.61
N SER A 361 -12.14 1.26 -20.96
CA SER A 361 -11.41 0.75 -22.12
C SER A 361 -11.91 1.32 -23.43
N ALA A 362 -13.20 1.71 -23.51
CA ALA A 362 -13.77 2.36 -24.69
C ALA A 362 -13.39 3.85 -24.78
N GLN A 363 -13.08 4.48 -23.65
CA GLN A 363 -12.75 5.92 -23.59
C GLN A 363 -11.27 6.24 -23.83
N VAL A 364 -10.36 5.24 -23.72
CA VAL A 364 -8.92 5.45 -23.90
C VAL A 364 -8.54 5.30 -25.38
N PRO A 365 -8.00 6.35 -26.04
CA PRO A 365 -7.54 6.28 -27.43
C PRO A 365 -6.44 5.22 -27.62
N VAL A 366 -6.34 4.68 -28.84
CA VAL A 366 -5.40 3.61 -29.23
C VAL A 366 -3.93 3.99 -28.98
N SER A 367 -3.59 5.27 -29.04
CA SER A 367 -2.24 5.82 -28.86
C SER A 367 -1.64 5.63 -27.46
N TYR A 368 -2.47 5.51 -26.40
CA TYR A 368 -2.00 5.41 -25.01
C TYR A 368 -1.58 4.00 -24.56
N THR A 369 -1.77 2.98 -25.40
CA THR A 369 -1.55 1.59 -24.97
C THR A 369 -0.18 1.01 -25.38
N HIS A 370 0.65 1.75 -26.10
CA HIS A 370 1.99 1.28 -26.51
C HIS A 370 3.08 1.45 -25.45
N LEU A 371 2.86 2.25 -24.40
CA LEU A 371 3.87 2.59 -23.38
C LEU A 371 3.96 1.63 -22.18
N ARG A 372 3.14 0.59 -22.10
CA ARG A 372 3.18 -0.41 -21.00
C ARG A 372 3.85 -1.74 -21.36
N ALA A 373 4.91 -1.73 -22.15
CA ALA A 373 5.65 -2.93 -22.53
C ALA A 373 7.15 -2.79 -22.22
N HIS A 374 7.45 -2.51 -20.94
CA HIS A 374 8.83 -2.71 -20.43
C HIS A 374 8.77 -3.17 -18.96
#